data_a28a847de2da7f81244557cc920525a3
#
_entry.id   a28a847de2da7f81244557cc920525a3
#
_cell.length_a   1.000
_cell.length_b   1.000
_cell.length_c   1.000
_cell.angle_alpha   90.00
_cell.angle_beta   90.00
_cell.angle_gamma   90.00
#
_symmetry.space_group_name_H-M   'P 1'
#
loop_
_entity.id
_entity.type
_entity.pdbx_description
1 polymer ?
#
loop_
_entity_poly.entity_id
_entity_poly.type
_entity_poly.pdbx_seq_one_letter_code
_entity_poly.pdbx_strand_id
1 'polypeptide(L)'
;MARTSSLSRGVQQESTSRQGSVIQGQKLGKRLAFLFLFAVLLVGAVAASLLFGSNNLPPDQVLAVFNGTASEQAQTIVMEQRIPRTLVGLAAGAALAIAGSLMQSLTRNPLAEPGLMGVNAGAAVAVIGSVVVFGVMGIWQYMVAATIGGALAAVLVYTLGRGRDGSIVKLALAGVAISAALSAIAQGLILADQDAYNEFRVWVAGSLEGRGMDIASTVGPVIVLGMLVAFFVAPAINALSMGEEAATSLGVSVRTTQNLTLLAVTVLAGAATAAVGPIGFVGLAVPFVVRALLGNDVRWVNYGSALLGPVWLLCADVLARVLVAPQETQVGIVATLAGAPVFLFLMTRRKVEAL
;
A
#
# COMPACT_ATOMS: atom_id res chain seq x y z
N MET A 1 23.32 42.44 -43.26
CA MET A 1 22.57 41.16 -43.13
C MET A 1 22.68 40.44 -41.75
N ALA A 2 23.46 40.87 -40.79
CA ALA A 2 23.67 40.16 -39.49
C ALA A 2 22.67 40.57 -38.38
N ARG A 3 21.96 41.67 -38.50
CA ARG A 3 20.99 42.14 -37.45
C ARG A 3 19.62 41.50 -37.47
N THR A 4 19.17 40.90 -38.59
CA THR A 4 17.88 40.22 -38.71
C THR A 4 17.85 38.81 -38.16
N SER A 5 19.02 38.14 -38.06
CA SER A 5 19.12 36.74 -37.54
C SER A 5 19.09 36.65 -36.01
N SER A 6 19.45 37.73 -35.29
CA SER A 6 19.40 37.74 -33.81
C SER A 6 17.99 37.97 -33.25
N LEU A 7 17.19 38.76 -33.93
CA LEU A 7 15.79 39.03 -33.54
C LEU A 7 14.91 37.80 -33.75
N SER A 8 15.12 37.05 -34.83
CA SER A 8 14.33 35.82 -35.08
C SER A 8 14.62 34.69 -34.06
N ARG A 9 15.86 34.59 -33.60
CA ARG A 9 16.24 33.61 -32.53
C ARG A 9 15.63 33.97 -31.16
N GLY A 10 15.62 35.26 -30.81
CA GLY A 10 14.98 35.71 -29.55
C GLY A 10 13.50 35.43 -29.49
N VAL A 11 12.76 35.71 -30.59
CA VAL A 11 11.31 35.44 -30.67
C VAL A 11 11.00 33.94 -30.65
N GLN A 12 11.80 33.12 -31.31
CA GLN A 12 11.65 31.64 -31.25
C GLN A 12 11.95 31.06 -29.85
N GLN A 13 12.96 31.56 -29.14
CA GLN A 13 13.25 31.12 -27.77
C GLN A 13 12.16 31.53 -26.78
N GLU A 14 11.59 32.74 -26.94
CA GLU A 14 10.49 33.19 -26.07
C GLU A 14 9.18 32.42 -26.33
N SER A 15 8.88 32.06 -27.57
CA SER A 15 7.69 31.27 -27.93
C SER A 15 7.81 29.82 -27.42
N THR A 16 8.99 29.20 -27.52
CA THR A 16 9.24 27.85 -26.98
C THR A 16 9.21 27.83 -25.46
N SER A 17 9.71 28.87 -24.79
CA SER A 17 9.65 28.94 -23.31
C SER A 17 8.21 29.15 -22.82
N ARG A 18 7.40 29.99 -23.48
CA ARG A 18 5.98 30.18 -23.16
C ARG A 18 5.14 28.93 -23.44
N GLN A 19 5.37 28.24 -24.56
CA GLN A 19 4.70 26.96 -24.82
C GLN A 19 5.07 25.89 -23.79
N GLY A 20 6.35 25.79 -23.40
CA GLY A 20 6.79 24.90 -22.35
C GLY A 20 6.12 25.17 -21.00
N SER A 21 6.01 26.45 -20.61
CA SER A 21 5.35 26.84 -19.35
C SER A 21 3.84 26.57 -19.33
N VAL A 22 3.15 26.77 -20.46
CA VAL A 22 1.72 26.49 -20.61
C VAL A 22 1.44 24.98 -20.54
N ILE A 23 2.24 24.16 -21.22
CA ILE A 23 2.11 22.69 -21.18
C ILE A 23 2.40 22.16 -19.77
N GLN A 24 3.39 22.71 -19.07
CA GLN A 24 3.73 22.33 -17.71
C GLN A 24 2.64 22.74 -16.72
N GLY A 25 2.06 23.92 -16.89
CA GLY A 25 0.91 24.39 -16.09
C GLY A 25 -0.35 23.54 -16.29
N GLN A 26 -0.65 23.12 -17.51
CA GLN A 26 -1.78 22.23 -17.81
C GLN A 26 -1.60 20.84 -17.17
N LYS A 27 -0.38 20.29 -17.19
CA LYS A 27 -0.08 19.01 -16.52
C LYS A 27 -0.24 19.12 -15.01
N LEU A 28 0.21 20.22 -14.40
CA LEU A 28 0.08 20.45 -12.96
C LEU A 28 -1.40 20.60 -12.56
N GLY A 29 -2.18 21.41 -13.29
CA GLY A 29 -3.61 21.58 -13.05
C GLY A 29 -4.38 20.26 -13.10
N LYS A 30 -4.09 19.39 -14.09
CA LYS A 30 -4.67 18.05 -14.19
C LYS A 30 -4.32 17.17 -12.98
N ARG A 31 -3.07 17.18 -12.55
CA ARG A 31 -2.61 16.40 -11.38
C ARG A 31 -3.31 16.84 -10.10
N LEU A 32 -3.40 18.16 -9.87
CA LEU A 32 -4.09 18.70 -8.71
C LEU A 32 -5.59 18.38 -8.71
N ALA A 33 -6.25 18.43 -9.89
CA ALA A 33 -7.65 18.05 -10.02
C ALA A 33 -7.89 16.57 -9.65
N PHE A 34 -7.02 15.65 -10.07
CA PHE A 34 -7.12 14.24 -9.66
C PHE A 34 -6.83 14.03 -8.17
N LEU A 35 -5.84 14.71 -7.60
CA LEU A 35 -5.60 14.63 -6.15
C LEU A 35 -6.78 15.16 -5.36
N PHE A 36 -7.39 16.26 -5.80
CA PHE A 36 -8.61 16.77 -5.19
C PHE A 36 -9.76 15.75 -5.29
N LEU A 37 -9.96 15.15 -6.46
CA LEU A 37 -10.93 14.06 -6.63
C LEU A 37 -10.67 12.89 -5.66
N PHE A 38 -9.41 12.45 -5.53
CA PHE A 38 -9.05 11.38 -4.60
C PHE A 38 -9.29 11.77 -3.14
N ALA A 39 -9.05 13.02 -2.78
CA ALA A 39 -9.35 13.54 -1.45
C ALA A 39 -10.87 13.55 -1.17
N VAL A 40 -11.68 13.95 -2.14
CA VAL A 40 -13.16 13.90 -2.03
C VAL A 40 -13.64 12.45 -1.90
N LEU A 41 -13.10 11.53 -2.70
CA LEU A 41 -13.42 10.10 -2.61
C LEU A 41 -13.00 9.54 -1.25
N LEU A 42 -11.86 9.97 -0.70
CA LEU A 42 -11.40 9.55 0.62
C LEU A 42 -12.36 10.00 1.72
N VAL A 43 -12.80 11.26 1.69
CA VAL A 43 -13.81 11.76 2.63
C VAL A 43 -15.10 10.94 2.52
N GLY A 44 -15.55 10.67 1.30
CA GLY A 44 -16.71 9.81 1.05
C GLY A 44 -16.54 8.38 1.59
N ALA A 45 -15.36 7.77 1.40
CA ALA A 45 -15.05 6.44 1.89
C ALA A 45 -15.00 6.38 3.44
N VAL A 46 -14.43 7.41 4.07
CA VAL A 46 -14.42 7.55 5.55
C VAL A 46 -15.85 7.70 6.06
N ALA A 47 -16.65 8.57 5.46
CA ALA A 47 -18.05 8.75 5.83
C ALA A 47 -18.82 7.43 5.66
N ALA A 48 -18.64 6.72 4.55
CA ALA A 48 -19.26 5.42 4.33
C ALA A 48 -18.81 4.38 5.37
N SER A 49 -17.54 4.34 5.74
CA SER A 49 -16.99 3.44 6.76
C SER A 49 -17.60 3.69 8.15
N LEU A 50 -17.91 4.94 8.48
CA LEU A 50 -18.54 5.31 9.76
C LEU A 50 -20.05 5.08 9.73
N LEU A 51 -20.71 5.29 8.59
CA LEU A 51 -22.18 5.17 8.47
C LEU A 51 -22.64 3.73 8.28
N PHE A 52 -21.93 2.94 7.46
CA PHE A 52 -22.34 1.58 7.09
C PHE A 52 -21.54 0.52 7.86
N GLY A 53 -22.19 -0.54 8.27
CA GLY A 53 -21.57 -1.68 8.98
C GLY A 53 -22.52 -2.87 9.05
N SER A 54 -22.02 -3.99 9.57
CA SER A 54 -22.82 -5.22 9.80
C SER A 54 -23.94 -5.01 10.80
N ASN A 55 -23.71 -4.18 11.82
CA ASN A 55 -24.74 -3.72 12.75
C ASN A 55 -25.51 -2.54 12.14
N ASN A 56 -26.81 -2.73 11.96
CA ASN A 56 -27.70 -1.73 11.36
C ASN A 56 -27.93 -0.58 12.37
N LEU A 57 -27.05 0.42 12.34
CA LEU A 57 -27.18 1.65 13.11
C LEU A 57 -27.71 2.76 12.18
N PRO A 58 -28.88 3.36 12.47
CA PRO A 58 -29.40 4.45 11.66
C PRO A 58 -28.42 5.64 11.59
N PRO A 59 -28.31 6.34 10.45
CA PRO A 59 -27.35 7.45 10.27
C PRO A 59 -27.54 8.59 11.28
N ASP A 60 -28.74 8.85 11.73
CA ASP A 60 -29.05 9.83 12.78
C ASP A 60 -28.41 9.46 14.12
N GLN A 61 -28.39 8.18 14.48
CA GLN A 61 -27.71 7.68 15.67
C GLN A 61 -26.18 7.83 15.56
N VAL A 62 -25.61 7.62 14.37
CA VAL A 62 -24.17 7.85 14.14
C VAL A 62 -23.84 9.34 14.33
N LEU A 63 -24.65 10.25 13.81
CA LEU A 63 -24.47 11.69 13.98
C LEU A 63 -24.70 12.13 15.44
N ALA A 64 -25.65 11.49 16.15
CA ALA A 64 -25.92 11.75 17.56
C ALA A 64 -24.72 11.43 18.47
N VAL A 65 -23.84 10.48 18.07
CA VAL A 65 -22.59 10.20 18.82
C VAL A 65 -21.69 11.43 18.88
N PHE A 66 -21.53 12.15 17.78
CA PHE A 66 -20.70 13.35 17.74
C PHE A 66 -21.33 14.56 18.46
N ASN A 67 -22.64 14.54 18.65
CA ASN A 67 -23.38 15.57 19.39
C ASN A 67 -23.57 15.21 20.88
N GLY A 68 -23.09 14.03 21.33
CA GLY A 68 -23.21 13.57 22.71
C GLY A 68 -24.64 13.17 23.13
N THR A 69 -25.55 12.91 22.17
CA THR A 69 -26.97 12.56 22.42
C THR A 69 -27.30 11.11 22.03
N ALA A 70 -26.29 10.33 21.63
CA ALA A 70 -26.49 8.94 21.20
C ALA A 70 -26.76 7.97 22.36
N SER A 71 -27.37 6.83 22.04
CA SER A 71 -27.46 5.71 22.97
C SER A 71 -26.05 5.16 23.28
N GLU A 72 -25.88 4.55 24.46
CA GLU A 72 -24.63 3.90 24.87
C GLU A 72 -24.15 2.87 23.85
N GLN A 73 -25.10 2.08 23.30
CA GLN A 73 -24.81 1.10 22.25
C GLN A 73 -24.27 1.75 20.97
N ALA A 74 -24.85 2.87 20.53
CA ALA A 74 -24.38 3.60 19.35
C ALA A 74 -22.99 4.20 19.59
N GLN A 75 -22.73 4.72 20.79
CA GLN A 75 -21.45 5.24 21.17
C GLN A 75 -20.37 4.17 21.14
N THR A 76 -20.60 2.99 21.71
CA THR A 76 -19.66 1.86 21.67
C THR A 76 -19.38 1.41 20.24
N ILE A 77 -20.41 1.23 19.41
CA ILE A 77 -20.23 0.80 18.01
C ILE A 77 -19.39 1.82 17.22
N VAL A 78 -19.67 3.12 17.35
CA VAL A 78 -18.97 4.13 16.56
C VAL A 78 -17.57 4.40 17.10
N MET A 79 -17.43 4.63 18.42
CA MET A 79 -16.16 5.06 19.01
C MET A 79 -15.16 3.92 19.19
N GLU A 80 -15.63 2.72 19.56
CA GLU A 80 -14.73 1.60 19.90
C GLU A 80 -14.53 0.61 18.73
N GLN A 81 -15.46 0.58 17.76
CA GLN A 81 -15.34 -0.34 16.63
C GLN A 81 -15.10 0.39 15.29
N ARG A 82 -16.01 1.32 14.89
CA ARG A 82 -15.95 1.92 13.54
C ARG A 82 -14.78 2.91 13.37
N ILE A 83 -14.54 3.78 14.36
CA ILE A 83 -13.44 4.76 14.26
C ILE A 83 -12.07 4.09 14.24
N PRO A 84 -11.71 3.18 15.17
CA PRO A 84 -10.42 2.50 15.13
C PRO A 84 -10.23 1.69 13.84
N ARG A 85 -11.25 0.94 13.43
CA ARG A 85 -11.26 0.18 12.18
C ARG A 85 -11.00 1.07 10.96
N THR A 86 -11.64 2.24 10.89
CA THR A 86 -11.43 3.21 9.81
C THR A 86 -10.01 3.75 9.83
N LEU A 87 -9.45 4.08 11.00
CA LEU A 87 -8.07 4.57 11.14
C LEU A 87 -7.04 3.52 10.70
N VAL A 88 -7.23 2.25 11.09
CA VAL A 88 -6.37 1.15 10.65
C VAL A 88 -6.50 0.94 9.13
N GLY A 89 -7.72 1.01 8.58
CA GLY A 89 -7.96 0.92 7.14
C GLY A 89 -7.30 2.05 6.35
N LEU A 90 -7.35 3.28 6.86
CA LEU A 90 -6.64 4.43 6.30
C LEU A 90 -5.13 4.20 6.25
N ALA A 91 -4.55 3.80 7.38
CA ALA A 91 -3.12 3.58 7.52
C ALA A 91 -2.64 2.42 6.64
N ALA A 92 -3.30 1.26 6.72
CA ALA A 92 -2.93 0.06 5.96
C ALA A 92 -3.10 0.26 4.45
N GLY A 93 -4.21 0.89 4.02
CA GLY A 93 -4.44 1.18 2.60
C GLY A 93 -3.38 2.10 2.01
N ALA A 94 -3.01 3.18 2.71
CA ALA A 94 -1.93 4.08 2.30
C ALA A 94 -0.58 3.36 2.27
N ALA A 95 -0.27 2.58 3.30
CA ALA A 95 0.99 1.85 3.42
C ALA A 95 1.18 0.85 2.27
N LEU A 96 0.18 -0.01 2.01
CA LEU A 96 0.25 -0.99 0.93
C LEU A 96 0.37 -0.34 -0.45
N ALA A 97 -0.40 0.71 -0.72
CA ALA A 97 -0.37 1.40 -2.00
C ALA A 97 0.97 2.13 -2.24
N ILE A 98 1.53 2.80 -1.23
CA ILE A 98 2.85 3.44 -1.34
C ILE A 98 3.95 2.40 -1.47
N ALA A 99 3.92 1.32 -0.67
CA ALA A 99 4.89 0.23 -0.78
C ALA A 99 4.90 -0.37 -2.19
N GLY A 100 3.71 -0.57 -2.78
CA GLY A 100 3.57 -1.01 -4.17
C GLY A 100 4.14 -0.01 -5.18
N SER A 101 3.86 1.28 -5.01
CA SER A 101 4.43 2.35 -5.86
C SER A 101 5.96 2.32 -5.87
N LEU A 102 6.56 2.20 -4.70
CA LEU A 102 8.01 2.11 -4.55
C LEU A 102 8.58 0.85 -5.19
N MET A 103 7.95 -0.30 -4.94
CA MET A 103 8.41 -1.58 -5.47
C MET A 103 8.35 -1.62 -7.00
N GLN A 104 7.24 -1.15 -7.59
CA GLN A 104 7.11 -1.01 -9.04
C GLN A 104 8.15 -0.08 -9.64
N SER A 105 8.42 1.05 -8.99
CA SER A 105 9.42 2.03 -9.46
C SER A 105 10.83 1.48 -9.36
N LEU A 106 11.16 0.80 -8.26
CA LEU A 106 12.47 0.25 -8.01
C LEU A 106 12.82 -0.90 -8.96
N THR A 107 11.83 -1.78 -9.20
CA THR A 107 11.99 -2.95 -10.10
C THR A 107 11.77 -2.61 -11.57
N ARG A 108 11.30 -1.40 -11.87
CA ARG A 108 10.84 -0.98 -13.20
C ARG A 108 9.84 -1.96 -13.80
N ASN A 109 9.03 -2.56 -12.94
CA ASN A 109 8.02 -3.54 -13.31
C ASN A 109 6.67 -3.13 -12.71
N PRO A 110 5.67 -2.81 -13.53
CA PRO A 110 4.34 -2.42 -13.06
C PRO A 110 3.59 -3.55 -12.33
N LEU A 111 4.06 -4.80 -12.46
CA LEU A 111 3.51 -5.99 -11.80
C LEU A 111 4.17 -6.29 -10.45
N ALA A 112 5.16 -5.51 -10.05
CA ALA A 112 5.84 -5.76 -8.78
C ALA A 112 4.92 -5.42 -7.60
N GLU A 113 4.90 -6.32 -6.62
CA GLU A 113 4.12 -6.22 -5.40
C GLU A 113 5.06 -6.21 -4.17
N PRO A 114 4.69 -5.51 -3.08
CA PRO A 114 5.49 -5.49 -1.84
C PRO A 114 5.77 -6.89 -1.26
N GLY A 115 4.89 -7.86 -1.50
CA GLY A 115 5.05 -9.27 -1.11
C GLY A 115 6.31 -9.95 -1.64
N LEU A 116 6.92 -9.43 -2.72
CA LEU A 116 8.20 -9.93 -3.24
C LEU A 116 9.36 -9.86 -2.23
N MET A 117 9.23 -9.07 -1.16
CA MET A 117 10.19 -9.05 -0.06
C MET A 117 10.01 -10.21 0.94
N GLY A 118 9.10 -11.15 0.68
CA GLY A 118 8.84 -12.29 1.55
C GLY A 118 8.11 -11.95 2.86
N VAL A 119 7.73 -10.69 3.07
CA VAL A 119 7.12 -10.20 4.31
C VAL A 119 5.88 -10.99 4.68
N ASN A 120 4.98 -11.20 3.72
CA ASN A 120 3.71 -11.91 3.96
C ASN A 120 3.94 -13.39 4.33
N ALA A 121 4.87 -14.06 3.64
CA ALA A 121 5.19 -15.46 3.91
C ALA A 121 5.89 -15.64 5.27
N GLY A 122 6.81 -14.72 5.61
CA GLY A 122 7.47 -14.72 6.91
C GLY A 122 6.50 -14.44 8.06
N ALA A 123 5.61 -13.47 7.88
CA ALA A 123 4.56 -13.18 8.83
C ALA A 123 3.63 -14.39 9.05
N ALA A 124 3.23 -15.07 7.96
CA ALA A 124 2.40 -16.26 8.03
C ALA A 124 3.06 -17.39 8.82
N VAL A 125 4.32 -17.72 8.52
CA VAL A 125 5.06 -18.77 9.26
C VAL A 125 5.16 -18.42 10.74
N ALA A 126 5.44 -17.17 11.09
CA ALA A 126 5.57 -16.76 12.47
C ALA A 126 4.24 -16.81 13.24
N VAL A 127 3.14 -16.36 12.61
CA VAL A 127 1.80 -16.45 13.21
C VAL A 127 1.41 -17.91 13.43
N ILE A 128 1.50 -18.75 12.40
CA ILE A 128 1.15 -20.18 12.50
C ILE A 128 2.05 -20.89 13.50
N GLY A 129 3.36 -20.67 13.40
CA GLY A 129 4.33 -21.29 14.32
C GLY A 129 4.08 -20.88 15.78
N SER A 130 3.64 -19.64 16.02
CA SER A 130 3.28 -19.20 17.36
C SER A 130 2.01 -19.90 17.90
N VAL A 131 1.03 -20.19 17.03
CA VAL A 131 -0.16 -20.99 17.42
C VAL A 131 0.24 -22.41 17.79
N VAL A 132 1.09 -23.06 16.99
CA VAL A 132 1.57 -24.43 17.27
C VAL A 132 2.35 -24.52 18.59
N VAL A 133 3.14 -23.49 18.93
CA VAL A 133 4.01 -23.50 20.11
C VAL A 133 3.29 -23.02 21.37
N PHE A 134 2.44 -22.00 21.26
CA PHE A 134 1.84 -21.31 22.41
C PHE A 134 0.31 -21.47 22.47
N GLY A 135 -0.32 -22.10 21.47
CA GLY A 135 -1.78 -22.19 21.33
C GLY A 135 -2.38 -20.92 20.72
N VAL A 136 -3.74 -20.86 20.70
CA VAL A 136 -4.49 -19.71 20.19
C VAL A 136 -4.21 -18.48 21.05
N MET A 137 -3.91 -17.36 20.39
CA MET A 137 -3.50 -16.12 21.02
C MET A 137 -4.43 -14.97 20.60
N GLY A 138 -4.27 -13.81 21.25
CA GLY A 138 -4.99 -12.61 20.87
C GLY A 138 -4.36 -11.91 19.63
N ILE A 139 -5.11 -10.98 19.07
CA ILE A 139 -4.73 -10.17 17.90
C ILE A 139 -3.37 -9.48 18.06
N TRP A 140 -3.08 -8.99 19.27
CA TRP A 140 -1.82 -8.32 19.60
C TRP A 140 -0.61 -9.24 19.44
N GLN A 141 -0.70 -10.46 19.96
CA GLN A 141 0.38 -11.45 19.87
C GLN A 141 0.61 -11.86 18.41
N TYR A 142 -0.46 -12.03 17.62
CA TYR A 142 -0.35 -12.29 16.18
C TYR A 142 0.33 -11.14 15.44
N MET A 143 0.02 -9.90 15.80
CA MET A 143 0.66 -8.71 15.21
C MET A 143 2.17 -8.69 15.50
N VAL A 144 2.57 -8.98 16.74
CA VAL A 144 4.00 -9.07 17.13
C VAL A 144 4.71 -10.20 16.36
N ALA A 145 4.10 -11.40 16.33
CA ALA A 145 4.65 -12.53 15.59
C ALA A 145 4.78 -12.21 14.09
N ALA A 146 3.75 -11.64 13.47
CA ALA A 146 3.76 -11.23 12.07
C ALA A 146 4.85 -10.19 11.79
N THR A 147 5.03 -9.21 12.68
CA THR A 147 6.06 -8.18 12.53
C THR A 147 7.46 -8.80 12.56
N ILE A 148 7.73 -9.67 13.54
CA ILE A 148 9.03 -10.34 13.66
C ILE A 148 9.28 -11.25 12.45
N GLY A 149 8.32 -12.12 12.10
CA GLY A 149 8.46 -13.04 10.98
C GLY A 149 8.62 -12.34 9.63
N GLY A 150 7.84 -11.30 9.40
CA GLY A 150 7.94 -10.47 8.19
C GLY A 150 9.28 -9.74 8.09
N ALA A 151 9.77 -9.17 9.19
CA ALA A 151 11.07 -8.50 9.23
C ALA A 151 12.23 -9.49 8.99
N LEU A 152 12.20 -10.66 9.64
CA LEU A 152 13.22 -11.70 9.44
C LEU A 152 13.24 -12.19 7.99
N ALA A 153 12.08 -12.43 7.38
CA ALA A 153 11.99 -12.83 5.98
C ALA A 153 12.55 -11.75 5.05
N ALA A 154 12.20 -10.48 5.27
CA ALA A 154 12.72 -9.36 4.48
C ALA A 154 14.26 -9.23 4.60
N VAL A 155 14.82 -9.40 5.81
CA VAL A 155 16.27 -9.42 6.04
C VAL A 155 16.90 -10.59 5.30
N LEU A 156 16.29 -11.78 5.35
CA LEU A 156 16.77 -12.97 4.66
C LEU A 156 16.77 -12.78 3.14
N VAL A 157 15.68 -12.27 2.58
CA VAL A 157 15.57 -11.93 1.14
C VAL A 157 16.65 -10.91 0.77
N TYR A 158 16.80 -9.85 1.56
CA TYR A 158 17.78 -8.82 1.31
C TYR A 158 19.22 -9.35 1.32
N THR A 159 19.58 -10.15 2.33
CA THR A 159 20.95 -10.67 2.49
C THR A 159 21.31 -11.69 1.42
N LEU A 160 20.40 -12.60 1.08
CA LEU A 160 20.64 -13.64 0.08
C LEU A 160 20.45 -13.13 -1.37
N GLY A 161 19.48 -12.21 -1.58
CA GLY A 161 19.15 -11.72 -2.92
C GLY A 161 20.07 -10.63 -3.44
N ARG A 162 20.70 -9.86 -2.57
CA ARG A 162 21.43 -8.67 -2.99
C ARG A 162 22.68 -8.96 -3.82
N GLY A 163 23.39 -10.06 -3.58
CA GLY A 163 24.66 -10.37 -4.27
C GLY A 163 25.68 -9.22 -4.24
N ARG A 164 26.86 -9.41 -4.87
CA ARG A 164 27.88 -8.36 -5.00
C ARG A 164 27.48 -7.23 -5.96
N ASP A 165 26.64 -7.54 -6.93
CA ASP A 165 26.32 -6.66 -8.08
C ASP A 165 25.08 -5.76 -7.82
N GLY A 166 24.43 -5.87 -6.64
CA GLY A 166 23.25 -5.07 -6.27
C GLY A 166 22.02 -5.27 -7.18
N SER A 167 21.94 -6.39 -7.92
CA SER A 167 20.90 -6.66 -8.91
C SER A 167 19.53 -6.83 -8.27
N ILE A 168 18.59 -5.95 -8.63
CA ILE A 168 17.19 -6.01 -8.20
C ILE A 168 16.48 -7.29 -8.69
N VAL A 169 16.87 -7.81 -9.86
CA VAL A 169 16.33 -9.07 -10.39
C VAL A 169 16.70 -10.25 -9.49
N LYS A 170 17.96 -10.32 -9.02
CA LYS A 170 18.38 -11.34 -8.06
C LYS A 170 17.62 -11.24 -6.74
N LEU A 171 17.35 -10.01 -6.27
CA LEU A 171 16.56 -9.76 -5.07
C LEU A 171 15.12 -10.27 -5.24
N ALA A 172 14.47 -9.97 -6.37
CA ALA A 172 13.12 -10.45 -6.66
C ALA A 172 13.05 -11.98 -6.74
N LEU A 173 14.03 -12.62 -7.41
CA LEU A 173 14.12 -14.08 -7.48
C LEU A 173 14.33 -14.72 -6.10
N ALA A 174 15.20 -14.14 -5.27
CA ALA A 174 15.42 -14.59 -3.89
C ALA A 174 14.12 -14.46 -3.08
N GLY A 175 13.39 -13.36 -3.24
CA GLY A 175 12.11 -13.14 -2.59
C GLY A 175 11.07 -14.19 -2.96
N VAL A 176 10.95 -14.53 -4.25
CA VAL A 176 10.05 -15.59 -4.72
C VAL A 176 10.45 -16.95 -4.14
N ALA A 177 11.75 -17.31 -4.20
CA ALA A 177 12.25 -18.58 -3.69
C ALA A 177 12.05 -18.72 -2.17
N ILE A 178 12.39 -17.68 -1.39
CA ILE A 178 12.21 -17.67 0.06
C ILE A 178 10.72 -17.69 0.42
N SER A 179 9.88 -16.93 -0.28
CA SER A 179 8.43 -16.96 -0.06
C SER A 179 7.84 -18.34 -0.33
N ALA A 180 8.29 -19.04 -1.38
CA ALA A 180 7.85 -20.41 -1.67
C ALA A 180 8.29 -21.39 -0.57
N ALA A 181 9.53 -21.29 -0.10
CA ALA A 181 10.05 -22.13 1.01
C ALA A 181 9.28 -21.88 2.31
N LEU A 182 9.07 -20.60 2.68
CA LEU A 182 8.31 -20.24 3.88
C LEU A 182 6.84 -20.68 3.77
N SER A 183 6.23 -20.55 2.58
CA SER A 183 4.86 -21.05 2.35
C SER A 183 4.76 -22.56 2.49
N ALA A 184 5.77 -23.31 2.05
CA ALA A 184 5.82 -24.75 2.25
C ALA A 184 5.93 -25.13 3.74
N ILE A 185 6.73 -24.39 4.51
CA ILE A 185 6.82 -24.55 5.98
C ILE A 185 5.45 -24.26 6.63
N ALA A 186 4.81 -23.12 6.25
CA ALA A 186 3.50 -22.76 6.76
C ALA A 186 2.47 -23.88 6.49
N GLN A 187 2.44 -24.44 5.26
CA GLN A 187 1.54 -25.55 4.92
C GLN A 187 1.83 -26.81 5.76
N GLY A 188 3.09 -27.13 5.99
CA GLY A 188 3.45 -28.25 6.87
C GLY A 188 2.92 -28.08 8.30
N LEU A 189 3.03 -26.87 8.86
CA LEU A 189 2.51 -26.55 10.20
C LEU A 189 0.98 -26.65 10.25
N ILE A 190 0.28 -26.13 9.22
CA ILE A 190 -1.18 -26.18 9.09
C ILE A 190 -1.71 -27.62 9.05
N LEU A 191 -1.00 -28.50 8.36
CA LEU A 191 -1.38 -29.92 8.26
C LEU A 191 -1.13 -30.69 9.55
N ALA A 192 -0.20 -30.23 10.38
CA ALA A 192 0.16 -30.88 11.63
C ALA A 192 -0.74 -30.49 12.82
N ASP A 193 -1.41 -29.32 12.75
CA ASP A 193 -2.15 -28.76 13.88
C ASP A 193 -3.47 -28.12 13.42
N GLN A 194 -4.59 -28.56 14.04
CA GLN A 194 -5.94 -28.11 13.66
C GLN A 194 -6.22 -26.66 14.09
N ASP A 195 -5.67 -26.23 15.21
CA ASP A 195 -5.86 -24.85 15.70
C ASP A 195 -5.05 -23.88 14.80
N ALA A 196 -3.85 -24.28 14.41
CA ALA A 196 -3.04 -23.57 13.44
C ALA A 196 -3.77 -23.40 12.09
N TYR A 197 -4.47 -24.44 11.62
CA TYR A 197 -5.28 -24.37 10.41
C TYR A 197 -6.43 -23.37 10.56
N ASN A 198 -7.18 -23.41 11.66
CA ASN A 198 -8.33 -22.56 11.90
C ASN A 198 -7.92 -21.07 11.98
N GLU A 199 -6.87 -20.76 12.72
CA GLU A 199 -6.35 -19.40 12.86
C GLU A 199 -5.76 -18.87 11.54
N PHE A 200 -4.98 -19.70 10.85
CA PHE A 200 -4.41 -19.32 9.56
C PHE A 200 -5.48 -18.95 8.53
N ARG A 201 -6.53 -19.73 8.44
CA ARG A 201 -7.62 -19.50 7.48
C ARG A 201 -8.25 -18.11 7.64
N VAL A 202 -8.41 -17.66 8.88
CA VAL A 202 -8.96 -16.33 9.19
C VAL A 202 -7.91 -15.25 8.93
N TRP A 203 -6.68 -15.47 9.41
CA TRP A 203 -5.61 -14.47 9.32
C TRP A 203 -5.16 -14.21 7.87
N VAL A 204 -4.99 -15.27 7.06
CA VAL A 204 -4.51 -15.15 5.66
C VAL A 204 -5.48 -14.43 4.74
N ALA A 205 -6.76 -14.43 5.09
CA ALA A 205 -7.77 -13.73 4.31
C ALA A 205 -7.69 -12.19 4.47
N GLY A 206 -7.01 -11.72 5.52
CA GLY A 206 -6.88 -10.30 5.86
C GLY A 206 -8.19 -9.67 6.33
N SER A 207 -8.18 -9.05 7.51
CA SER A 207 -9.38 -8.47 8.11
C SER A 207 -9.08 -7.18 8.87
N LEU A 208 -10.06 -6.27 8.84
CA LEU A 208 -10.12 -5.07 9.68
C LEU A 208 -10.98 -5.29 10.94
N GLU A 209 -11.64 -6.44 11.05
CA GLU A 209 -12.49 -6.79 12.18
C GLU A 209 -11.66 -6.90 13.47
N GLY A 210 -12.21 -6.41 14.58
CA GLY A 210 -11.58 -6.45 15.90
C GLY A 210 -10.31 -5.58 16.03
N ARG A 211 -10.01 -4.69 15.10
CA ARG A 211 -8.87 -3.78 15.16
C ARG A 211 -9.21 -2.56 16.00
N GLY A 212 -8.73 -2.56 17.26
CA GLY A 212 -8.95 -1.50 18.24
C GLY A 212 -8.02 -0.29 18.06
N MET A 213 -8.22 0.72 18.92
CA MET A 213 -7.39 1.93 18.92
C MET A 213 -5.95 1.66 19.34
N ASP A 214 -5.71 0.61 20.12
CA ASP A 214 -4.39 0.11 20.50
C ASP A 214 -3.54 -0.27 19.27
N ILE A 215 -4.14 -0.99 18.31
CA ILE A 215 -3.49 -1.34 17.05
C ILE A 215 -3.27 -0.09 16.21
N ALA A 216 -4.29 0.78 16.08
CA ALA A 216 -4.18 2.02 15.31
C ALA A 216 -3.05 2.92 15.84
N SER A 217 -2.95 3.07 17.16
CA SER A 217 -1.92 3.91 17.81
C SER A 217 -0.52 3.33 17.72
N THR A 218 -0.38 2.00 17.63
CA THR A 218 0.92 1.33 17.49
C THR A 218 1.42 1.33 16.05
N VAL A 219 0.55 0.97 15.12
CA VAL A 219 0.94 0.81 13.71
C VAL A 219 0.98 2.16 12.98
N GLY A 220 0.11 3.09 13.34
CA GLY A 220 0.02 4.41 12.72
C GLY A 220 1.36 5.16 12.66
N PRO A 221 2.07 5.37 13.79
CA PRO A 221 3.38 6.03 13.79
C PRO A 221 4.43 5.32 12.93
N VAL A 222 4.44 3.98 12.91
CA VAL A 222 5.37 3.18 12.11
C VAL A 222 5.09 3.40 10.61
N ILE A 223 3.83 3.40 10.21
CA ILE A 223 3.41 3.67 8.84
C ILE A 223 3.77 5.11 8.44
N VAL A 224 3.50 6.09 9.29
CA VAL A 224 3.86 7.49 9.03
C VAL A 224 5.36 7.63 8.82
N LEU A 225 6.18 7.00 9.65
CA LEU A 225 7.64 7.00 9.47
C LEU A 225 8.05 6.36 8.12
N GLY A 226 7.47 5.20 7.78
CA GLY A 226 7.69 4.56 6.47
C GLY A 226 7.28 5.45 5.30
N MET A 227 6.17 6.17 5.40
CA MET A 227 5.71 7.13 4.40
C MET A 227 6.67 8.31 4.27
N LEU A 228 7.18 8.87 5.37
CA LEU A 228 8.17 9.95 5.33
C LEU A 228 9.43 9.52 4.57
N VAL A 229 9.93 8.31 4.84
CA VAL A 229 11.07 7.74 4.07
C VAL A 229 10.70 7.56 2.59
N ALA A 230 9.50 7.09 2.28
CA ALA A 230 9.00 6.90 0.91
C ALA A 230 8.92 8.23 0.13
N PHE A 231 8.45 9.30 0.76
CA PHE A 231 8.42 10.63 0.15
C PHE A 231 9.82 11.23 -0.01
N PHE A 232 10.69 11.02 0.97
CA PHE A 232 12.08 11.49 0.92
C PHE A 232 12.86 10.84 -0.21
N VAL A 233 12.70 9.54 -0.45
CA VAL A 233 13.45 8.80 -1.48
C VAL A 233 12.87 8.95 -2.88
N ALA A 234 11.63 9.41 -3.04
CA ALA A 234 10.93 9.50 -4.32
C ALA A 234 11.68 10.31 -5.41
N PRO A 235 12.31 11.47 -5.13
CA PRO A 235 13.10 12.18 -6.13
C PRO A 235 14.32 11.39 -6.63
N ALA A 236 14.97 10.66 -5.72
CA ALA A 236 16.13 9.83 -6.08
C ALA A 236 15.72 8.62 -6.93
N ILE A 237 14.54 8.03 -6.69
CA ILE A 237 13.98 6.98 -7.54
C ILE A 237 13.64 7.51 -8.94
N ASN A 238 13.11 8.73 -9.05
CA ASN A 238 12.90 9.37 -10.36
C ASN A 238 14.21 9.54 -11.13
N ALA A 239 15.30 9.92 -10.46
CA ALA A 239 16.61 9.99 -11.11
C ALA A 239 17.09 8.60 -11.56
N LEU A 240 16.90 7.56 -10.74
CA LEU A 240 17.24 6.19 -11.11
C LEU A 240 16.45 5.68 -12.33
N SER A 241 15.23 6.16 -12.56
CA SER A 241 14.45 5.77 -13.74
C SER A 241 15.08 6.24 -15.07
N MET A 242 15.96 7.25 -15.03
CA MET A 242 16.71 7.74 -16.19
C MET A 242 17.99 6.91 -16.48
N GLY A 243 18.30 5.93 -15.64
CA GLY A 243 19.50 5.09 -15.70
C GLY A 243 20.46 5.35 -14.54
N GLU A 244 21.25 4.34 -14.17
CA GLU A 244 22.17 4.43 -13.02
C GLU A 244 23.30 5.42 -13.26
N GLU A 245 23.83 5.49 -14.49
CA GLU A 245 24.88 6.43 -14.88
C GLU A 245 24.38 7.89 -14.80
N ALA A 246 23.18 8.14 -15.32
CA ALA A 246 22.55 9.47 -15.27
C ALA A 246 22.26 9.88 -13.81
N ALA A 247 21.73 8.98 -13.00
CA ALA A 247 21.48 9.23 -11.58
C ALA A 247 22.76 9.55 -10.81
N THR A 248 23.84 8.80 -11.07
CA THR A 248 25.16 9.03 -10.43
C THR A 248 25.74 10.38 -10.83
N SER A 249 25.60 10.77 -12.10
CA SER A 249 26.03 12.08 -12.59
C SER A 249 25.27 13.24 -11.93
N LEU A 250 24.04 12.99 -11.49
CA LEU A 250 23.22 13.93 -10.70
C LEU A 250 23.53 13.87 -9.18
N GLY A 251 24.55 13.11 -8.75
CA GLY A 251 24.93 12.97 -7.35
C GLY A 251 24.07 12.01 -6.53
N VAL A 252 23.22 11.21 -7.18
CA VAL A 252 22.36 10.23 -6.49
C VAL A 252 23.13 8.93 -6.25
N SER A 253 23.22 8.51 -4.99
CA SER A 253 23.78 7.20 -4.63
C SER A 253 22.77 6.10 -4.91
N VAL A 254 23.01 5.31 -5.97
CA VAL A 254 22.16 4.17 -6.36
C VAL A 254 21.92 3.23 -5.19
N ARG A 255 23.00 2.82 -4.50
CA ARG A 255 22.96 1.87 -3.39
C ARG A 255 22.14 2.38 -2.21
N THR A 256 22.32 3.63 -1.82
CA THR A 256 21.58 4.25 -0.71
C THR A 256 20.10 4.37 -1.05
N THR A 257 19.79 4.80 -2.28
CA THR A 257 18.40 4.94 -2.75
C THR A 257 17.67 3.59 -2.75
N GLN A 258 18.31 2.54 -3.28
CA GLN A 258 17.77 1.19 -3.27
C GLN A 258 17.50 0.68 -1.85
N ASN A 259 18.47 0.88 -0.92
CA ASN A 259 18.34 0.43 0.46
C ASN A 259 17.21 1.13 1.20
N LEU A 260 17.12 2.46 1.11
CA LEU A 260 16.08 3.24 1.74
C LEU A 260 14.70 2.90 1.17
N THR A 261 14.62 2.65 -0.14
CA THR A 261 13.39 2.22 -0.79
C THR A 261 12.94 0.86 -0.28
N LEU A 262 13.84 -0.12 -0.22
CA LEU A 262 13.53 -1.46 0.30
C LEU A 262 13.16 -1.42 1.78
N LEU A 263 13.84 -0.59 2.58
CA LEU A 263 13.48 -0.36 3.98
C LEU A 263 12.07 0.20 4.10
N ALA A 264 11.73 1.24 3.33
CA ALA A 264 10.39 1.83 3.33
C ALA A 264 9.32 0.81 2.92
N VAL A 265 9.56 0.03 1.85
CA VAL A 265 8.66 -1.06 1.41
C VAL A 265 8.45 -2.08 2.53
N THR A 266 9.53 -2.54 3.17
CA THR A 266 9.47 -3.54 4.25
C THR A 266 8.71 -3.01 5.47
N VAL A 267 8.98 -1.78 5.88
CA VAL A 267 8.29 -1.15 7.02
C VAL A 267 6.82 -0.96 6.73
N LEU A 268 6.47 -0.40 5.56
CA LEU A 268 5.09 -0.13 5.18
C LEU A 268 4.28 -1.42 5.00
N ALA A 269 4.80 -2.37 4.22
CA ALA A 269 4.12 -3.65 3.99
C ALA A 269 4.08 -4.51 5.26
N GLY A 270 5.17 -4.53 6.04
CA GLY A 270 5.25 -5.27 7.29
C GLY A 270 4.27 -4.76 8.34
N ALA A 271 4.22 -3.45 8.55
CA ALA A 271 3.28 -2.83 9.48
C ALA A 271 1.82 -3.04 9.07
N ALA A 272 1.50 -2.89 7.77
CA ALA A 272 0.16 -3.16 7.26
C ALA A 272 -0.22 -4.63 7.44
N THR A 273 0.65 -5.57 7.03
CA THR A 273 0.39 -7.02 7.17
C THR A 273 0.25 -7.44 8.64
N ALA A 274 1.05 -6.88 9.53
CA ALA A 274 0.94 -7.13 10.96
C ALA A 274 -0.39 -6.66 11.55
N ALA A 275 -0.89 -5.50 11.08
CA ALA A 275 -2.15 -4.92 11.55
C ALA A 275 -3.39 -5.64 11.02
N VAL A 276 -3.43 -5.95 9.72
CA VAL A 276 -4.66 -6.39 9.04
C VAL A 276 -4.55 -7.74 8.33
N GLY A 277 -3.40 -8.41 8.45
CA GLY A 277 -3.09 -9.59 7.67
C GLY A 277 -2.65 -9.25 6.24
N PRO A 278 -2.31 -10.26 5.43
CA PRO A 278 -1.91 -10.07 4.04
C PRO A 278 -3.10 -9.65 3.18
N ILE A 279 -3.07 -8.44 2.64
CA ILE A 279 -4.08 -7.95 1.69
C ILE A 279 -3.42 -7.74 0.34
N GLY A 280 -3.82 -8.53 -0.64
CA GLY A 280 -3.33 -8.43 -2.01
C GLY A 280 -3.98 -7.31 -2.81
N PHE A 281 -3.45 -7.06 -4.00
CA PHE A 281 -3.95 -6.14 -5.03
C PHE A 281 -3.93 -4.65 -4.70
N VAL A 282 -4.01 -4.21 -3.45
CA VAL A 282 -3.94 -2.78 -3.11
C VAL A 282 -2.61 -2.19 -3.58
N GLY A 283 -1.50 -2.86 -3.25
CA GLY A 283 -0.15 -2.46 -3.68
C GLY A 283 0.13 -2.65 -5.17
N LEU A 284 -0.67 -3.42 -5.87
CA LEU A 284 -0.55 -3.64 -7.31
C LEU A 284 -1.44 -2.67 -8.11
N ALA A 285 -2.74 -2.68 -7.84
CA ALA A 285 -3.74 -2.00 -8.64
C ALA A 285 -3.74 -0.48 -8.41
N VAL A 286 -3.64 -0.03 -7.16
CA VAL A 286 -3.74 1.39 -6.84
C VAL A 286 -2.62 2.22 -7.48
N PRO A 287 -1.32 1.90 -7.34
CA PRO A 287 -0.26 2.65 -8.01
C PRO A 287 -0.39 2.61 -9.54
N PHE A 288 -0.85 1.51 -10.10
CA PHE A 288 -1.08 1.38 -11.53
C PHE A 288 -2.15 2.36 -12.02
N VAL A 289 -3.29 2.46 -11.31
CA VAL A 289 -4.35 3.46 -11.60
C VAL A 289 -3.80 4.88 -11.47
N VAL A 290 -3.08 5.16 -10.39
CA VAL A 290 -2.52 6.49 -10.13
C VAL A 290 -1.53 6.91 -11.23
N ARG A 291 -0.63 6.02 -11.66
CA ARG A 291 0.29 6.27 -12.79
C ARG A 291 -0.47 6.57 -14.08
N ALA A 292 -1.56 5.84 -14.30
CA ALA A 292 -2.43 6.06 -15.44
C ALA A 292 -3.01 7.48 -15.52
N LEU A 293 -3.24 8.11 -14.39
CA LEU A 293 -3.91 9.41 -14.27
C LEU A 293 -2.92 10.57 -14.04
N LEU A 294 -1.90 10.36 -13.19
CA LEU A 294 -0.96 11.40 -12.76
C LEU A 294 0.40 11.34 -13.48
N GLY A 295 0.68 10.24 -14.22
CA GLY A 295 1.97 9.99 -14.88
C GLY A 295 2.98 9.27 -13.98
N ASN A 296 4.20 9.06 -14.49
CA ASN A 296 5.21 8.16 -13.89
C ASN A 296 6.09 8.80 -12.81
N ASP A 297 5.95 10.11 -12.53
CA ASP A 297 6.72 10.76 -11.46
C ASP A 297 6.34 10.17 -10.09
N VAL A 298 7.29 9.48 -9.46
CA VAL A 298 7.10 8.73 -8.20
C VAL A 298 6.54 9.61 -7.07
N ARG A 299 6.87 10.90 -7.05
CA ARG A 299 6.33 11.84 -6.05
C ARG A 299 4.80 11.94 -6.17
N TRP A 300 4.31 12.16 -7.38
CA TRP A 300 2.87 12.27 -7.64
C TRP A 300 2.16 10.92 -7.47
N VAL A 301 2.85 9.83 -7.84
CA VAL A 301 2.30 8.47 -7.63
C VAL A 301 2.17 8.17 -6.13
N ASN A 302 3.15 8.56 -5.30
CA ASN A 302 3.07 8.37 -3.86
C ASN A 302 1.94 9.22 -3.24
N TYR A 303 1.77 10.50 -3.65
CA TYR A 303 0.64 11.33 -3.18
C TYR A 303 -0.70 10.73 -3.57
N GLY A 304 -0.85 10.33 -4.83
CA GLY A 304 -2.08 9.68 -5.30
C GLY A 304 -2.35 8.35 -4.62
N SER A 305 -1.31 7.54 -4.38
CA SER A 305 -1.41 6.25 -3.69
C SER A 305 -1.78 6.41 -2.22
N ALA A 306 -1.26 7.44 -1.55
CA ALA A 306 -1.60 7.77 -0.17
C ALA A 306 -3.10 8.10 0.01
N LEU A 307 -3.74 8.65 -1.01
CA LEU A 307 -5.17 8.97 -0.98
C LEU A 307 -6.04 7.82 -1.52
N LEU A 308 -5.68 7.24 -2.65
CA LEU A 308 -6.51 6.24 -3.31
C LEU A 308 -6.40 4.85 -2.67
N GLY A 309 -5.27 4.51 -2.02
CA GLY A 309 -5.10 3.26 -1.28
C GLY A 309 -6.11 3.09 -0.15
N PRO A 310 -6.25 4.07 0.76
CA PRO A 310 -7.30 4.07 1.77
C PRO A 310 -8.71 4.02 1.18
N VAL A 311 -8.99 4.77 0.12
CA VAL A 311 -10.30 4.69 -0.57
C VAL A 311 -10.60 3.26 -0.99
N TRP A 312 -9.64 2.61 -1.64
CA TRP A 312 -9.79 1.22 -2.08
C TRP A 312 -10.09 0.28 -0.93
N LEU A 313 -9.28 0.36 0.13
CA LEU A 313 -9.38 -0.56 1.26
C LEU A 313 -10.66 -0.32 2.07
N LEU A 314 -11.04 0.93 2.32
CA LEU A 314 -12.27 1.26 3.04
C LEU A 314 -13.54 0.90 2.24
N CYS A 315 -13.54 1.12 0.92
CA CYS A 315 -14.66 0.67 0.08
C CYS A 315 -14.79 -0.86 0.10
N ALA A 316 -13.68 -1.59 0.00
CA ALA A 316 -13.69 -3.05 0.11
C ALA A 316 -14.18 -3.51 1.49
N ASP A 317 -13.80 -2.81 2.56
CA ASP A 317 -14.22 -3.10 3.92
C ASP A 317 -15.73 -2.83 4.15
N VAL A 318 -16.23 -1.71 3.64
CA VAL A 318 -17.69 -1.42 3.69
C VAL A 318 -18.47 -2.48 2.94
N LEU A 319 -18.03 -2.86 1.74
CA LEU A 319 -18.65 -3.92 0.96
C LEU A 319 -18.61 -5.27 1.71
N ALA A 320 -17.48 -5.61 2.32
CA ALA A 320 -17.31 -6.84 3.10
C ALA A 320 -18.29 -6.95 4.28
N ARG A 321 -18.62 -5.80 4.90
CA ARG A 321 -19.59 -5.71 6.01
C ARG A 321 -21.06 -5.74 5.58
N VAL A 322 -21.36 -5.20 4.40
CA VAL A 322 -22.75 -4.99 3.96
C VAL A 322 -23.26 -6.18 3.13
N LEU A 323 -22.41 -6.81 2.31
CA LEU A 323 -22.82 -7.86 1.37
C LEU A 323 -23.39 -9.12 2.04
N VAL A 324 -22.92 -9.46 3.23
CA VAL A 324 -23.26 -10.72 3.93
C VAL A 324 -23.83 -10.45 5.33
N ALA A 325 -24.27 -9.20 5.59
CA ALA A 325 -24.79 -8.82 6.91
C ALA A 325 -25.88 -9.81 7.41
N PRO A 326 -25.91 -10.14 8.70
CA PRO A 326 -25.14 -9.59 9.82
C PRO A 326 -23.72 -10.17 9.97
N GLN A 327 -23.35 -11.20 9.20
CA GLN A 327 -21.99 -11.74 9.16
C GLN A 327 -21.08 -10.79 8.36
N GLU A 328 -19.77 -10.89 8.61
CA GLU A 328 -18.76 -10.12 7.88
C GLU A 328 -17.88 -11.05 7.06
N THR A 329 -17.54 -10.60 5.84
CA THR A 329 -16.53 -11.26 5.02
C THR A 329 -15.19 -10.57 5.21
N GLN A 330 -14.08 -11.28 5.06
CA GLN A 330 -12.74 -10.71 5.17
C GLN A 330 -12.48 -9.72 4.03
N VAL A 331 -11.98 -8.55 4.40
CA VAL A 331 -11.73 -7.43 3.47
C VAL A 331 -10.75 -7.79 2.36
N GLY A 332 -9.76 -8.65 2.64
CA GLY A 332 -8.77 -9.05 1.64
C GLY A 332 -9.37 -9.83 0.47
N ILE A 333 -10.42 -10.63 0.71
CA ILE A 333 -11.17 -11.33 -0.35
C ILE A 333 -11.85 -10.32 -1.26
N VAL A 334 -12.59 -9.36 -0.67
CA VAL A 334 -13.33 -8.35 -1.43
C VAL A 334 -12.38 -7.42 -2.18
N ALA A 335 -11.29 -6.99 -1.54
CA ALA A 335 -10.26 -6.15 -2.17
C ALA A 335 -9.62 -6.82 -3.38
N THR A 336 -9.35 -8.13 -3.29
CA THR A 336 -8.78 -8.94 -4.38
C THR A 336 -9.77 -9.14 -5.51
N LEU A 337 -11.02 -9.51 -5.20
CA LEU A 337 -12.09 -9.70 -6.20
C LEU A 337 -12.40 -8.41 -6.96
N ALA A 338 -12.35 -7.25 -6.29
CA ALA A 338 -12.51 -5.96 -6.95
C ALA A 338 -11.26 -5.55 -7.73
N GLY A 339 -10.07 -5.89 -7.22
CA GLY A 339 -8.78 -5.48 -7.80
C GLY A 339 -8.43 -6.19 -9.09
N ALA A 340 -8.66 -7.50 -9.16
CA ALA A 340 -8.28 -8.30 -10.31
C ALA A 340 -8.96 -7.85 -11.62
N PRO A 341 -10.29 -7.63 -11.69
CA PRO A 341 -10.94 -7.14 -12.90
C PRO A 341 -10.48 -5.73 -13.31
N VAL A 342 -10.33 -4.82 -12.35
CA VAL A 342 -9.86 -3.45 -12.62
C VAL A 342 -8.45 -3.47 -13.21
N PHE A 343 -7.57 -4.27 -12.63
CA PHE A 343 -6.21 -4.42 -13.10
C PHE A 343 -6.16 -5.03 -14.52
N LEU A 344 -6.88 -6.13 -14.78
CA LEU A 344 -6.96 -6.76 -16.09
C LEU A 344 -7.51 -5.81 -17.15
N PHE A 345 -8.58 -5.07 -16.84
CA PHE A 345 -9.16 -4.08 -17.74
C PHE A 345 -8.17 -2.98 -18.11
N LEU A 346 -7.40 -2.48 -17.14
CA LEU A 346 -6.41 -1.44 -17.40
C LEU A 346 -5.23 -1.97 -18.21
N MET A 347 -4.79 -3.21 -17.96
CA MET A 347 -3.72 -3.85 -18.73
C MET A 347 -4.08 -4.08 -20.19
N THR A 348 -5.33 -4.48 -20.46
CA THR A 348 -5.78 -4.70 -21.85
C THR A 348 -5.93 -3.42 -22.65
N ARG A 349 -6.26 -2.29 -22.00
CA ARG A 349 -6.45 -1.00 -22.66
C ARG A 349 -5.18 -0.19 -22.88
N ARG A 350 -4.09 -0.45 -22.14
CA ARG A 350 -2.81 0.21 -22.32
C ARG A 350 -1.78 -0.79 -22.80
N LYS A 351 -1.01 -0.44 -23.87
CA LYS A 351 0.29 -1.07 -24.10
C LYS A 351 1.11 -0.80 -22.86
N VAL A 352 1.48 -1.87 -22.14
CA VAL A 352 2.34 -1.80 -20.95
C VAL A 352 3.71 -1.33 -21.45
N GLU A 353 3.92 -0.02 -21.46
CA GLU A 353 5.25 0.54 -21.65
C GLU A 353 6.03 0.22 -20.38
N ALA A 354 7.23 -0.31 -20.54
CA ALA A 354 8.17 -0.53 -19.44
C ALA A 354 8.41 0.82 -18.71
N LEU A 355 8.40 0.77 -17.38
CA LEU A 355 8.63 1.93 -16.50
C LEU A 355 10.08 2.40 -16.59
#